data_32b2582955a2bbae26d543c453023895
#
_entry.id   32b2582955a2bbae26d543c453023895
#
_cell.length_a   1.000
_cell.length_b   1.000
_cell.length_c   1.000
_cell.angle_alpha   90.00
_cell.angle_beta   90.00
_cell.angle_gamma   90.00
#
_symmetry.space_group_name_H-M   'P 1'
#
loop_
_entity.id
_entity.type
_entity.pdbx_description
1 polymer ?
#
loop_
_entity_poly.entity_id
_entity_poly.type
_entity_poly.pdbx_seq_one_letter_code
_entity_poly.pdbx_strand_id
1 'polypeptide(L)'
;MQVNTHIVELEAVLQYLTNQVMPAIVPASSLSRYAEESIKNESAKDYILRYLQEADFNISNITSKEQETHKGSINYTMYQHKVSSDYGNNDYYEFLELFESDGTIRTFGLAAQVQKILERDAFLAVDEIESSLHPKLIEYIIERFLKESEQAQLLLTTHYDGLLGEEDLLRKDNVWFSEKNPDGSSVL
;
A
#
# COMPACT_ATOMS: atom_id res chain seq x y z
N MET A 1 -5.40 -34.54 30.13
CA MET A 1 -6.21 -33.99 29.04
C MET A 1 -6.12 -32.46 28.88
N GLN A 2 -5.55 -31.71 29.83
CA GLN A 2 -5.41 -30.23 29.75
C GLN A 2 -4.18 -29.75 28.95
N VAL A 3 -3.18 -30.58 28.74
CA VAL A 3 -1.91 -30.18 28.06
C VAL A 3 -2.09 -29.95 26.56
N ASN A 4 -3.04 -30.63 25.92
CA ASN A 4 -3.26 -30.51 24.47
C ASN A 4 -3.98 -29.22 24.02
N THR A 5 -4.81 -28.63 24.88
CA THR A 5 -5.57 -27.42 24.55
C THR A 5 -4.68 -26.19 24.41
N HIS A 6 -3.68 -26.05 25.30
CA HIS A 6 -2.71 -24.94 25.27
C HIS A 6 -1.81 -24.98 24.03
N ILE A 7 -1.48 -26.17 23.51
CA ILE A 7 -0.66 -26.30 22.29
C ILE A 7 -1.46 -25.85 21.07
N VAL A 8 -2.71 -26.23 20.97
CA VAL A 8 -3.59 -25.83 19.86
C VAL A 8 -3.81 -24.33 19.81
N GLU A 9 -4.00 -23.68 20.95
CA GLU A 9 -4.16 -22.23 21.07
C GLU A 9 -2.84 -21.50 20.68
N LEU A 10 -1.69 -22.00 21.12
CA LEU A 10 -0.37 -21.47 20.73
C LEU A 10 -0.09 -21.62 19.25
N GLU A 11 -0.46 -22.76 18.66
CA GLU A 11 -0.32 -22.99 17.22
C GLU A 11 -1.20 -22.03 16.42
N ALA A 12 -2.45 -21.78 16.84
CA ALA A 12 -3.35 -20.84 16.20
C ALA A 12 -2.81 -19.39 16.25
N VAL A 13 -2.30 -18.96 17.40
CA VAL A 13 -1.65 -17.65 17.57
C VAL A 13 -0.42 -17.53 16.68
N LEU A 14 0.44 -18.56 16.66
CA LEU A 14 1.65 -18.57 15.82
C LEU A 14 1.30 -18.51 14.33
N GLN A 15 0.28 -19.25 13.90
CA GLN A 15 -0.22 -19.22 12.52
C GLN A 15 -0.74 -17.83 12.15
N TYR A 16 -1.51 -17.19 13.03
CA TYR A 16 -2.00 -15.83 12.82
C TYR A 16 -0.83 -14.85 12.67
N LEU A 17 0.10 -14.83 13.62
CA LEU A 17 1.26 -13.93 13.58
C LEU A 17 2.16 -14.17 12.36
N THR A 18 2.29 -15.41 11.91
CA THR A 18 3.15 -15.74 10.77
C THR A 18 2.50 -15.43 9.41
N ASN A 19 1.19 -15.64 9.30
CA ASN A 19 0.50 -15.61 8.01
C ASN A 19 -0.35 -14.36 7.77
N GLN A 20 -0.87 -13.75 8.86
CA GLN A 20 -1.82 -12.63 8.78
C GLN A 20 -1.27 -11.30 9.31
N VAL A 21 -0.09 -11.28 9.94
CA VAL A 21 0.55 -10.03 10.32
C VAL A 21 1.64 -9.71 9.29
N MET A 22 1.42 -8.65 8.52
CA MET A 22 2.38 -8.20 7.52
C MET A 22 3.49 -7.36 8.16
N PRO A 23 4.71 -7.36 7.60
CA PRO A 23 5.75 -6.43 8.03
C PRO A 23 5.26 -4.98 7.96
N ALA A 24 5.55 -4.21 9.00
CA ALA A 24 5.19 -2.81 9.03
C ALA A 24 5.90 -2.01 7.92
N ILE A 25 5.18 -1.09 7.31
CA ILE A 25 5.70 -0.15 6.33
C ILE A 25 6.12 1.12 7.08
N VAL A 26 7.38 1.51 6.93
CA VAL A 26 7.89 2.79 7.43
C VAL A 26 8.22 3.73 6.27
N PRO A 27 8.43 5.04 6.48
CA PRO A 27 8.71 6.00 5.39
C PRO A 27 9.84 5.56 4.46
N ALA A 28 10.90 4.98 5.01
CA ALA A 28 12.06 4.50 4.25
C ALA A 28 11.87 3.13 3.57
N SER A 29 10.69 2.49 3.70
CA SER A 29 10.44 1.19 3.09
C SER A 29 10.40 1.30 1.57
N SER A 30 11.23 0.50 0.89
CA SER A 30 11.12 0.32 -0.56
C SER A 30 9.98 -0.64 -0.86
N LEU A 31 8.87 -0.11 -1.38
CA LEU A 31 7.67 -0.90 -1.71
C LEU A 31 7.66 -1.39 -3.16
N SER A 32 8.46 -0.78 -4.04
CA SER A 32 8.49 -1.08 -5.48
C SER A 32 8.76 -2.54 -5.75
N ARG A 33 9.76 -3.11 -5.10
CA ARG A 33 10.15 -4.51 -5.33
C ARG A 33 9.03 -5.52 -5.04
N TYR A 34 8.24 -5.24 -4.00
CA TYR A 34 7.09 -6.09 -3.69
C TYR A 34 5.99 -5.93 -4.75
N ALA A 35 5.72 -4.69 -5.15
CA ALA A 35 4.73 -4.40 -6.17
C ALA A 35 5.13 -4.96 -7.55
N GLU A 36 6.41 -4.90 -7.92
CA GLU A 36 6.96 -5.55 -9.12
C GLU A 36 6.68 -7.05 -9.15
N GLU A 37 6.85 -7.72 -8.04
CA GLU A 37 6.53 -9.15 -7.95
C GLU A 37 5.03 -9.40 -8.04
N SER A 38 4.23 -8.54 -7.43
CA SER A 38 2.77 -8.64 -7.42
C SER A 38 2.17 -8.51 -8.82
N ILE A 39 2.68 -7.61 -9.67
CA ILE A 39 2.17 -7.41 -11.04
C ILE A 39 2.49 -8.56 -12.01
N LYS A 40 3.25 -9.56 -11.61
CA LYS A 40 3.40 -10.81 -12.37
C LYS A 40 2.13 -11.67 -12.33
N ASN A 41 1.28 -11.47 -11.34
CA ASN A 41 -0.06 -12.03 -11.27
C ASN A 41 -1.04 -11.06 -11.93
N GLU A 42 -1.77 -11.50 -12.96
CA GLU A 42 -2.68 -10.64 -13.73
C GLU A 42 -3.79 -10.03 -12.87
N SER A 43 -4.37 -10.79 -11.93
CA SER A 43 -5.43 -10.27 -11.05
C SER A 43 -4.92 -9.17 -10.12
N ALA A 44 -3.72 -9.35 -9.54
CA ALA A 44 -3.08 -8.34 -8.71
C ALA A 44 -2.69 -7.11 -9.54
N LYS A 45 -2.17 -7.32 -10.75
CA LYS A 45 -1.85 -6.25 -11.69
C LYS A 45 -3.07 -5.42 -12.05
N ASP A 46 -4.18 -6.05 -12.40
CA ASP A 46 -5.43 -5.37 -12.72
C ASP A 46 -5.98 -4.56 -11.54
N TYR A 47 -5.87 -5.10 -10.33
CA TYR A 47 -6.24 -4.37 -9.11
C TYR A 47 -5.36 -3.14 -8.92
N ILE A 48 -4.04 -3.30 -8.96
CA ILE A 48 -3.07 -2.23 -8.74
C ILE A 48 -3.23 -1.15 -9.82
N LEU A 49 -3.39 -1.54 -11.08
CA LEU A 49 -3.56 -0.61 -12.19
C LEU A 49 -4.83 0.24 -12.01
N ARG A 50 -5.97 -0.39 -11.70
CA ARG A 50 -7.22 0.34 -11.41
C ARG A 50 -7.06 1.27 -10.22
N TYR A 51 -6.37 0.82 -9.17
CA TYR A 51 -6.10 1.62 -7.99
C TYR A 51 -5.37 2.92 -8.34
N LEU A 52 -4.33 2.84 -9.18
CA LEU A 52 -3.59 4.01 -9.64
C LEU A 52 -4.43 4.91 -10.57
N GLN A 53 -5.21 4.33 -11.47
CA GLN A 53 -6.08 5.07 -12.38
C GLN A 53 -7.16 5.86 -11.64
N GLU A 54 -7.78 5.26 -10.64
CA GLU A 54 -8.79 5.92 -9.80
C GLU A 54 -8.18 6.97 -8.86
N ALA A 55 -6.90 6.83 -8.51
CA ALA A 55 -6.12 7.83 -7.76
C ALA A 55 -5.64 9.02 -8.64
N ASP A 56 -6.14 9.11 -9.88
CA ASP A 56 -5.83 10.17 -10.86
C ASP A 56 -4.38 10.17 -11.38
N PHE A 57 -3.73 9.00 -11.34
CA PHE A 57 -2.47 8.83 -12.07
C PHE A 57 -2.79 8.45 -13.52
N ASN A 58 -2.25 9.21 -14.47
CA ASN A 58 -2.47 8.97 -15.90
C ASN A 58 -1.68 7.76 -16.43
N ILE A 59 -1.79 6.63 -15.71
CA ILE A 59 -1.09 5.38 -16.02
C ILE A 59 -2.06 4.44 -16.73
N SER A 60 -1.75 4.05 -17.95
CA SER A 60 -2.56 3.15 -18.76
C SER A 60 -2.15 1.67 -18.61
N ASN A 61 -0.88 1.40 -18.28
CA ASN A 61 -0.37 0.06 -18.06
C ASN A 61 0.91 0.08 -17.21
N ILE A 62 1.20 -1.05 -16.57
CA ILE A 62 2.46 -1.27 -15.84
C ILE A 62 3.01 -2.63 -16.25
N THR A 63 4.29 -2.68 -16.55
CA THR A 63 4.97 -3.92 -16.95
C THR A 63 6.30 -4.06 -16.22
N SER A 64 6.66 -5.29 -15.84
CA SER A 64 8.00 -5.62 -15.40
C SER A 64 8.78 -6.14 -16.58
N LYS A 65 9.97 -5.59 -16.81
CA LYS A 65 10.91 -6.04 -17.85
C LYS A 65 12.18 -6.56 -17.18
N GLU A 66 12.73 -7.62 -17.72
CA GLU A 66 14.00 -8.19 -17.29
C GLU A 66 15.09 -7.83 -18.30
N GLN A 67 16.22 -7.39 -17.79
CA GLN A 67 17.42 -7.11 -18.58
C GLN A 67 18.58 -7.94 -18.07
N GLU A 68 19.14 -8.75 -18.95
CA GLU A 68 20.37 -9.46 -18.66
C GLU A 68 21.56 -8.50 -18.62
N THR A 69 22.36 -8.62 -17.57
CA THR A 69 23.60 -7.85 -17.40
C THR A 69 24.76 -8.82 -17.17
N HIS A 70 25.99 -8.33 -17.27
CA HIS A 70 27.18 -9.13 -16.96
C HIS A 70 27.27 -9.63 -15.50
N LYS A 71 26.38 -9.12 -14.61
CA LYS A 71 26.30 -9.46 -13.18
C LYS A 71 25.02 -10.25 -12.81
N GLY A 72 24.21 -10.62 -13.80
CA GLY A 72 22.91 -11.28 -13.62
C GLY A 72 21.77 -10.47 -14.21
N SER A 73 20.53 -10.95 -14.05
CA SER A 73 19.34 -10.23 -14.52
C SER A 73 18.93 -9.13 -13.53
N ILE A 74 18.47 -8.03 -14.08
CA ILE A 74 17.87 -6.92 -13.33
C ILE A 74 16.44 -6.76 -13.83
N ASN A 75 15.47 -6.78 -12.92
CA ASN A 75 14.09 -6.43 -13.21
C ASN A 75 13.90 -4.94 -13.01
N TYR A 76 13.08 -4.32 -13.85
CA TYR A 76 12.69 -2.93 -13.72
C TYR A 76 11.24 -2.74 -14.17
N THR A 77 10.55 -1.81 -13.50
CA THR A 77 9.17 -1.47 -13.80
C THR A 77 9.09 -0.38 -14.84
N MET A 78 8.20 -0.56 -15.81
CA MET A 78 7.85 0.43 -16.82
C MET A 78 6.41 0.87 -16.60
N TYR A 79 6.20 2.17 -16.57
CA TYR A 79 4.90 2.82 -16.48
C TYR A 79 4.52 3.38 -17.84
N GLN A 80 3.36 3.01 -18.35
CA GLN A 80 2.85 3.50 -19.60
C GLN A 80 1.82 4.60 -19.34
N HIS A 81 2.10 5.78 -19.87
CA HIS A 81 1.20 6.93 -19.80
C HIS A 81 0.48 7.13 -21.12
N LYS A 82 -0.81 7.47 -21.02
CA LYS A 82 -1.63 7.82 -22.15
C LYS A 82 -1.62 9.35 -22.32
N VAL A 83 -1.20 9.83 -23.48
CA VAL A 83 -1.24 11.25 -23.82
C VAL A 83 -2.24 11.45 -24.94
N SER A 84 -3.25 12.29 -24.72
CA SER A 84 -4.19 12.69 -25.77
C SER A 84 -3.53 13.76 -26.64
N SER A 85 -3.37 13.50 -27.93
CA SER A 85 -2.92 14.51 -28.86
C SER A 85 -4.08 15.42 -29.29
N ASP A 86 -3.78 16.67 -29.63
CA ASP A 86 -4.76 17.65 -30.15
C ASP A 86 -5.48 17.17 -31.43
N TYR A 87 -4.98 16.12 -32.06
CA TYR A 87 -5.55 15.50 -33.27
C TYR A 87 -6.44 14.28 -32.99
N GLY A 88 -6.78 14.01 -31.73
CA GLY A 88 -7.67 12.90 -31.33
C GLY A 88 -7.05 11.52 -31.33
N ASN A 89 -5.73 11.40 -31.59
CA ASN A 89 -4.98 10.17 -31.44
C ASN A 89 -4.49 10.04 -30.00
N ASN A 90 -4.46 8.82 -29.47
CA ASN A 90 -3.85 8.54 -28.19
C ASN A 90 -2.42 8.05 -28.45
N ASP A 91 -1.46 8.76 -27.93
CA ASP A 91 -0.06 8.33 -27.90
C ASP A 91 0.25 7.72 -26.53
N TYR A 92 1.10 6.70 -26.52
CA TYR A 92 1.51 6.01 -25.31
C TYR A 92 3.02 6.14 -25.15
N TYR A 93 3.43 6.57 -23.95
CA TYR A 93 4.83 6.73 -23.58
C TYR A 93 5.16 5.83 -22.40
N GLU A 94 6.26 5.10 -22.48
CA GLU A 94 6.76 4.25 -21.40
C GLU A 94 7.90 4.96 -20.67
N PHE A 95 7.79 5.04 -19.35
CA PHE A 95 8.81 5.58 -18.47
C PHE A 95 9.30 4.51 -17.49
N LEU A 96 10.60 4.55 -17.20
CA LEU A 96 11.16 3.82 -16.08
C LEU A 96 10.68 4.40 -14.76
N GLU A 97 10.59 3.58 -13.71
CA GLU A 97 10.23 3.99 -12.35
C GLU A 97 10.99 5.25 -11.88
N LEU A 98 12.27 5.36 -12.22
CA LEU A 98 13.11 6.49 -11.82
C LEU A 98 12.64 7.87 -12.39
N PHE A 99 11.75 7.89 -13.38
CA PHE A 99 11.15 9.09 -13.95
C PHE A 99 9.74 9.39 -13.38
N GLU A 100 9.22 8.50 -12.55
CA GLU A 100 7.96 8.68 -11.86
C GLU A 100 8.13 9.55 -10.61
N SER A 101 7.03 10.13 -10.14
CA SER A 101 7.02 10.84 -8.86
C SER A 101 7.11 9.86 -7.69
N ASP A 102 7.71 10.31 -6.58
CA ASP A 102 7.74 9.53 -5.33
C ASP A 102 6.33 9.14 -4.88
N GLY A 103 5.34 10.01 -5.10
CA GLY A 103 3.94 9.74 -4.81
C GLY A 103 3.37 8.61 -5.66
N THR A 104 3.68 8.56 -6.96
CA THR A 104 3.30 7.46 -7.86
C THR A 104 3.88 6.13 -7.38
N ILE A 105 5.19 6.11 -7.12
CA ILE A 105 5.92 4.92 -6.68
C ILE A 105 5.39 4.44 -5.31
N ARG A 106 5.16 5.37 -4.39
CA ARG A 106 4.61 5.06 -3.07
C ARG A 106 3.21 4.48 -3.17
N THR A 107 2.33 5.09 -3.99
CA THR A 107 0.96 4.61 -4.20
C THR A 107 0.94 3.25 -4.87
N PHE A 108 1.80 3.00 -5.86
CA PHE A 108 1.98 1.70 -6.50
C PHE A 108 2.31 0.61 -5.47
N GLY A 109 3.29 0.87 -4.61
CA GLY A 109 3.68 -0.05 -3.56
C GLY A 109 2.59 -0.30 -2.52
N LEU A 110 1.90 0.77 -2.08
CA LEU A 110 0.79 0.65 -1.13
C LEU A 110 -0.40 -0.10 -1.73
N ALA A 111 -0.75 0.14 -2.99
CA ALA A 111 -1.81 -0.60 -3.68
C ALA A 111 -1.57 -2.12 -3.68
N ALA A 112 -0.31 -2.53 -3.91
CA ALA A 112 0.07 -3.94 -3.85
C ALA A 112 -0.05 -4.54 -2.43
N GLN A 113 0.29 -3.76 -1.40
CA GLN A 113 0.16 -4.20 -0.02
C GLN A 113 -1.30 -4.26 0.43
N VAL A 114 -2.11 -3.25 0.05
CA VAL A 114 -3.56 -3.25 0.32
C VAL A 114 -4.22 -4.46 -0.36
N GLN A 115 -3.94 -4.71 -1.64
CA GLN A 115 -4.44 -5.89 -2.35
C GLN A 115 -4.14 -7.18 -1.58
N LYS A 116 -2.91 -7.34 -1.09
CA LYS A 116 -2.49 -8.53 -0.36
C LYS A 116 -3.21 -8.71 0.97
N ILE A 117 -3.39 -7.62 1.75
CA ILE A 117 -4.08 -7.74 3.03
C ILE A 117 -5.58 -8.02 2.86
N LEU A 118 -6.19 -7.45 1.82
CA LEU A 118 -7.59 -7.75 1.47
C LEU A 118 -7.78 -9.22 1.06
N GLU A 119 -6.87 -9.76 0.25
CA GLU A 119 -6.92 -11.15 -0.20
C GLU A 119 -6.74 -12.17 0.95
N ARG A 120 -6.05 -11.78 2.03
CA ARG A 120 -5.67 -12.69 3.12
C ARG A 120 -6.38 -12.43 4.44
N ASP A 121 -7.24 -11.43 4.51
CA ASP A 121 -7.80 -10.92 5.77
C ASP A 121 -6.71 -10.61 6.79
N ALA A 122 -5.64 -9.93 6.33
CA ALA A 122 -4.42 -9.74 7.09
C ALA A 122 -4.36 -8.35 7.75
N PHE A 123 -3.45 -8.20 8.71
CA PHE A 123 -3.14 -6.95 9.39
C PHE A 123 -1.91 -6.29 8.75
N LEU A 124 -2.00 -4.98 8.51
CA LEU A 124 -0.88 -4.15 8.06
C LEU A 124 -0.78 -2.89 8.92
N ALA A 125 0.42 -2.56 9.35
CA ALA A 125 0.74 -1.26 9.95
C ALA A 125 1.52 -0.41 8.94
N VAL A 126 1.12 0.87 8.81
CA VAL A 126 1.82 1.86 7.97
C VAL A 126 2.15 3.07 8.83
N ASP A 127 3.44 3.32 8.98
CA ASP A 127 3.97 4.46 9.71
C ASP A 127 4.12 5.66 8.79
N GLU A 128 3.70 6.84 9.27
CA GLU A 128 3.70 8.08 8.51
C GLU A 128 3.12 7.90 7.09
N ILE A 129 1.83 7.57 7.02
CA ILE A 129 1.14 7.32 5.74
C ILE A 129 1.30 8.47 4.75
N GLU A 130 1.41 9.72 5.25
CA GLU A 130 1.60 10.93 4.46
C GLU A 130 2.97 11.03 3.79
N SER A 131 3.93 10.17 4.12
CA SER A 131 5.25 10.21 3.51
C SER A 131 5.16 10.12 1.99
N SER A 132 5.58 11.18 1.29
CA SER A 132 5.53 11.33 -0.16
C SER A 132 4.13 11.32 -0.79
N LEU A 133 3.05 11.41 0.00
CA LEU A 133 1.69 11.40 -0.49
C LEU A 133 0.99 12.75 -0.31
N HIS A 134 0.22 13.14 -1.33
CA HIS A 134 -0.70 14.27 -1.20
C HIS A 134 -1.90 13.88 -0.30
N PRO A 135 -2.44 14.79 0.53
CA PRO A 135 -3.59 14.53 1.39
C PRO A 135 -4.74 13.75 0.75
N LYS A 136 -5.16 14.12 -0.44
CA LYS A 136 -6.22 13.42 -1.18
C LYS A 136 -5.90 11.96 -1.52
N LEU A 137 -4.62 11.61 -1.66
CA LEU A 137 -4.22 10.21 -1.86
C LEU A 137 -4.36 9.41 -0.58
N ILE A 138 -4.09 10.03 0.58
CA ILE A 138 -4.27 9.39 1.89
C ILE A 138 -5.75 9.09 2.11
N GLU A 139 -6.61 10.07 1.90
CA GLU A 139 -8.07 9.92 1.98
C GLU A 139 -8.56 8.81 1.03
N TYR A 140 -8.12 8.81 -0.22
CA TYR A 140 -8.44 7.78 -1.20
C TYR A 140 -8.01 6.37 -0.76
N ILE A 141 -6.79 6.21 -0.23
CA ILE A 141 -6.26 4.93 0.26
C ILE A 141 -7.12 4.39 1.39
N ILE A 142 -7.46 5.25 2.37
CA ILE A 142 -8.28 4.87 3.51
C ILE A 142 -9.71 4.52 3.06
N GLU A 143 -10.32 5.38 2.26
CA GLU A 143 -11.68 5.16 1.73
C GLU A 143 -11.78 3.84 0.96
N ARG A 144 -10.81 3.58 0.10
CA ARG A 144 -10.75 2.35 -0.69
C ARG A 144 -10.61 1.12 0.19
N PHE A 145 -9.70 1.16 1.16
CA PHE A 145 -9.55 0.07 2.12
C PHE A 145 -10.85 -0.20 2.89
N LEU A 146 -11.50 0.85 3.40
CA LEU A 146 -12.75 0.72 4.17
C LEU A 146 -13.91 0.16 3.32
N LYS A 147 -13.95 0.46 2.02
CA LYS A 147 -14.98 -0.06 1.11
C LYS A 147 -14.79 -1.51 0.72
N GLU A 148 -13.55 -1.97 0.65
CA GLU A 148 -13.20 -3.29 0.12
C GLU A 148 -12.87 -4.32 1.21
N SER A 149 -12.58 -3.87 2.44
CA SER A 149 -12.20 -4.75 3.54
C SER A 149 -13.41 -5.41 4.19
N GLU A 150 -13.35 -6.73 4.34
CA GLU A 150 -14.30 -7.50 5.16
C GLU A 150 -13.72 -7.79 6.56
N GLN A 151 -12.51 -8.33 6.64
CA GLN A 151 -11.85 -8.71 7.90
C GLN A 151 -10.39 -8.21 8.00
N ALA A 152 -9.82 -7.69 6.90
CA ALA A 152 -8.49 -7.13 6.94
C ALA A 152 -8.42 -5.92 7.89
N GLN A 153 -7.24 -5.69 8.49
CA GLN A 153 -7.02 -4.63 9.45
C GLN A 153 -5.87 -3.72 8.99
N LEU A 154 -6.07 -2.42 9.11
CA LEU A 154 -5.09 -1.41 8.75
C LEU A 154 -4.87 -0.48 9.95
N LEU A 155 -3.63 -0.40 10.42
CA LEU A 155 -3.18 0.56 11.43
C LEU A 155 -2.32 1.62 10.74
N LEU A 156 -2.69 2.88 10.90
CA LEU A 156 -1.96 4.00 10.31
C LEU A 156 -1.45 4.91 11.42
N THR A 157 -0.23 5.41 11.28
CA THR A 157 0.19 6.61 12.00
C THR A 157 0.29 7.78 11.02
N THR A 158 0.01 8.98 11.50
CA THR A 158 0.07 10.19 10.68
C THR A 158 0.22 11.44 11.54
N HIS A 159 0.88 12.45 10.98
CA HIS A 159 0.90 13.82 11.49
C HIS A 159 -0.08 14.73 10.71
N TYR A 160 -0.80 14.18 9.73
CA TYR A 160 -1.76 14.93 8.94
C TYR A 160 -3.09 15.05 9.69
N ASP A 161 -3.32 16.22 10.29
CA ASP A 161 -4.52 16.54 11.07
C ASP A 161 -5.78 16.77 10.21
N GLY A 162 -5.63 16.98 8.89
CA GLY A 162 -6.75 17.15 7.96
C GLY A 162 -7.73 15.96 7.95
N LEU A 163 -7.25 14.74 8.26
CA LEU A 163 -8.12 13.56 8.38
C LEU A 163 -9.17 13.70 9.49
N LEU A 164 -8.95 14.53 10.50
CA LEU A 164 -9.92 14.77 11.58
C LEU A 164 -11.15 15.56 11.10
N GLY A 165 -11.03 16.27 9.97
CA GLY A 165 -12.12 16.98 9.33
C GLY A 165 -13.02 16.11 8.46
N GLU A 166 -12.58 14.91 8.11
CA GLU A 166 -13.30 13.96 7.25
C GLU A 166 -14.24 13.08 8.08
N GLU A 167 -15.33 13.67 8.60
CA GLU A 167 -16.27 13.01 9.53
C GLU A 167 -16.91 11.74 8.93
N ASP A 168 -17.05 11.68 7.61
CA ASP A 168 -17.63 10.52 6.91
C ASP A 168 -16.61 9.40 6.65
N LEU A 169 -15.31 9.69 6.79
CA LEU A 169 -14.24 8.73 6.51
C LEU A 169 -13.83 7.93 7.75
N LEU A 170 -13.66 8.60 8.88
CA LEU A 170 -13.16 7.98 10.10
C LEU A 170 -14.17 8.11 11.25
N ARG A 171 -14.43 6.99 11.91
CA ARG A 171 -15.18 6.99 13.16
C ARG A 171 -14.29 7.49 14.29
N LYS A 172 -14.86 8.24 15.22
CA LYS A 172 -14.13 8.81 16.38
C LYS A 172 -13.46 7.75 17.28
N ASP A 173 -14.03 6.56 17.35
CA ASP A 173 -13.50 5.44 18.13
C ASP A 173 -12.33 4.71 17.44
N ASN A 174 -12.05 5.04 16.17
CA ASN A 174 -10.90 4.52 15.43
C ASN A 174 -9.69 5.47 15.48
N VAL A 175 -9.84 6.65 16.09
CA VAL A 175 -8.78 7.67 16.13
C VAL A 175 -8.19 7.73 17.54
N TRP A 176 -6.87 7.61 17.62
CA TRP A 176 -6.11 7.65 18.86
C TRP A 176 -5.04 8.73 18.77
N PHE A 177 -4.84 9.46 19.87
CA PHE A 177 -3.82 10.51 19.94
C PHE A 177 -2.68 10.02 20.83
N SER A 178 -1.46 10.09 20.31
CA SER A 178 -0.27 9.82 21.11
C SER A 178 0.34 11.12 21.57
N GLU A 179 0.54 11.25 22.87
CA GLU A 179 1.15 12.43 23.49
C GLU A 179 2.42 12.04 24.26
N LYS A 180 3.49 12.83 24.09
CA LYS A 180 4.76 12.60 24.76
C LYS A 180 4.84 13.47 26.01
N ASN A 181 5.03 12.86 27.15
CA ASN A 181 5.24 13.54 28.44
C ASN A 181 6.66 14.12 28.53
N PRO A 182 6.88 15.14 29.45
CA PRO A 182 8.21 15.71 29.66
C PRO A 182 9.25 14.71 30.18
N ASP A 183 8.83 13.62 30.82
CA ASP A 183 9.71 12.55 31.31
C ASP A 183 10.12 11.55 30.19
N GLY A 184 9.62 11.75 28.95
CA GLY A 184 9.89 10.91 27.79
C GLY A 184 8.96 9.72 27.64
N SER A 185 8.02 9.49 28.56
CA SER A 185 6.96 8.50 28.36
C SER A 185 5.93 8.97 27.33
N SER A 186 5.19 8.04 26.73
CA SER A 186 4.07 8.35 25.83
C SER A 186 2.78 7.77 26.38
N VAL A 187 1.68 8.48 26.15
CA VAL A 187 0.32 8.05 26.46
C VAL A 187 -0.52 8.04 25.19
N LEU A 188 -1.51 7.17 25.15
CA LEU A 188 -2.53 7.06 24.10
C LEU A 188 -3.88 7.49 24.66
#